data_68ca98fcd2bc679aa0a83458af3f51f1
#
_entry.id   68ca98fcd2bc679aa0a83458af3f51f1
#
_cell.length_a   1.000
_cell.length_b   1.000
_cell.length_c   1.000
_cell.angle_alpha   90.00
_cell.angle_beta   90.00
_cell.angle_gamma   90.00
#
_symmetry.space_group_name_H-M   'P 1'
#
loop_
_entity.id
_entity.type
_entity.pdbx_description
1 polymer ?
#
loop_
_entity_poly.entity_id
_entity_poly.type
_entity_poly.pdbx_seq_one_letter_code
_entity_poly.pdbx_strand_id
1 'polypeptide(L)'
;ATVLGLDSQADAREIRRRVDYLPGDIALYDQMTGRELLKFLANLRGGVDWNYVEQLAERFQSDLNRRIRKLSRGNKQKIGLIQAFMKRPELIIMDEPTAGLDPLMQQEFYALVGEVKAEGRTIFISSHIVPEVEHICDRVGIIREGELATVEDVHVLKDRALHQLEFRFAQSVPPEVFANLPGVRDVVVEGTTLNCTVVGSPDAMVKAAANYEVVGLSSREASLEDVFLAFYDGDSPNAA
;
A
#
# COMPACT_ATOMS: atom_id res chain seq x y z
N ALA A 1 7.87 9.60 -21.96
CA ALA A 1 7.36 9.85 -20.59
C ALA A 1 8.08 11.03 -19.97
N THR A 2 7.45 11.70 -19.01
CA THR A 2 8.03 12.81 -18.26
C THR A 2 8.20 12.42 -16.81
N VAL A 3 9.41 12.63 -16.25
CA VAL A 3 9.76 12.32 -14.86
C VAL A 3 10.37 13.56 -14.21
N LEU A 4 9.78 14.06 -13.12
CA LEU A 4 10.20 15.30 -12.45
C LEU A 4 10.32 16.50 -13.40
N GLY A 5 9.43 16.59 -14.41
CA GLY A 5 9.44 17.63 -15.43
C GLY A 5 10.45 17.44 -16.56
N LEU A 6 11.21 16.36 -16.56
CA LEU A 6 12.26 16.04 -17.54
C LEU A 6 11.82 14.94 -18.50
N ASP A 7 12.27 14.99 -19.76
CA ASP A 7 12.00 13.91 -20.73
C ASP A 7 12.80 12.65 -20.38
N SER A 8 12.12 11.51 -20.32
CA SER A 8 12.72 10.25 -19.85
C SER A 8 13.85 9.71 -20.73
N GLN A 9 13.94 10.13 -21.99
CA GLN A 9 15.00 9.73 -22.94
C GLN A 9 16.07 10.81 -23.06
N ALA A 10 15.66 12.06 -23.36
CA ALA A 10 16.59 13.15 -23.57
C ALA A 10 17.38 13.50 -22.30
N ASP A 11 16.72 13.50 -21.15
CA ASP A 11 17.27 13.92 -19.85
C ASP A 11 17.60 12.75 -18.93
N ALA A 12 17.73 11.53 -19.47
CA ALA A 12 17.90 10.31 -18.70
C ALA A 12 19.06 10.34 -17.68
N ARG A 13 20.14 11.10 -17.95
CA ARG A 13 21.27 11.26 -17.04
C ARG A 13 20.90 12.10 -15.82
N GLU A 14 20.14 13.18 -16.02
CA GLU A 14 19.70 14.07 -14.94
C GLU A 14 18.64 13.38 -14.08
N ILE A 15 17.71 12.67 -14.70
CA ILE A 15 16.71 11.85 -14.00
C ILE A 15 17.42 10.85 -13.07
N ARG A 16 18.41 10.09 -13.56
CA ARG A 16 19.17 9.12 -12.75
C ARG A 16 19.95 9.72 -11.58
N ARG A 17 20.16 11.02 -11.55
CA ARG A 17 20.75 11.71 -10.39
C ARG A 17 19.74 11.99 -9.29
N ARG A 18 18.46 12.16 -9.66
CA ARG A 18 17.37 12.58 -8.77
C ARG A 18 16.44 11.43 -8.40
N VAL A 19 16.55 10.29 -9.07
CA VAL A 19 15.72 9.10 -8.90
C VAL A 19 16.56 7.92 -8.44
N ASP A 20 16.07 7.17 -7.46
CA ASP A 20 16.58 5.85 -7.12
C ASP A 20 15.54 4.76 -7.43
N TYR A 21 16.02 3.54 -7.68
CA TYR A 21 15.21 2.41 -8.08
C TYR A 21 15.58 1.15 -7.30
N LEU A 22 14.57 0.48 -6.78
CA LEU A 22 14.67 -0.84 -6.18
C LEU A 22 13.91 -1.84 -7.06
N PRO A 23 14.60 -2.76 -7.76
CA PRO A 23 13.95 -3.83 -8.54
C PRO A 23 13.36 -4.91 -7.61
N GLY A 24 12.29 -5.59 -8.06
CA GLY A 24 11.68 -6.70 -7.32
C GLY A 24 12.59 -7.94 -7.22
N ASP A 25 13.45 -8.17 -8.23
CA ASP A 25 14.52 -9.15 -8.16
C ASP A 25 15.87 -8.46 -8.01
N ILE A 26 16.39 -8.49 -6.79
CA ILE A 26 17.62 -7.76 -6.42
C ILE A 26 18.85 -8.56 -6.78
N ALA A 27 19.54 -8.14 -7.83
CA ALA A 27 20.86 -8.65 -8.19
C ALA A 27 21.95 -7.77 -7.54
N LEU A 28 22.62 -8.28 -6.52
CA LEU A 28 23.73 -7.60 -5.85
C LEU A 28 25.05 -8.30 -6.17
N TYR A 29 26.17 -7.58 -5.94
CA TYR A 29 27.53 -8.12 -6.16
C TYR A 29 27.89 -9.14 -5.06
N ASP A 30 27.72 -10.41 -5.30
CA ASP A 30 27.83 -11.52 -4.35
C ASP A 30 29.19 -11.61 -3.61
N GLN A 31 30.27 -11.13 -4.22
CA GLN A 31 31.62 -11.17 -3.65
C GLN A 31 31.88 -10.05 -2.64
N MET A 32 31.09 -8.97 -2.69
CA MET A 32 31.19 -7.84 -1.78
C MET A 32 30.47 -8.09 -0.48
N THR A 33 30.83 -7.36 0.56
CA THR A 33 29.99 -7.14 1.74
C THR A 33 28.96 -6.06 1.45
N GLY A 34 27.89 -5.96 2.24
CA GLY A 34 26.92 -4.88 2.12
C GLY A 34 27.58 -3.50 2.20
N ARG A 35 28.53 -3.34 3.12
CA ARG A 35 29.30 -2.10 3.30
C ARG A 35 30.12 -1.71 2.07
N GLU A 36 30.84 -2.67 1.50
CA GLU A 36 31.65 -2.45 0.28
C GLU A 36 30.76 -2.05 -0.89
N LEU A 37 29.61 -2.72 -1.07
CA LEU A 37 28.65 -2.39 -2.12
C LEU A 37 28.10 -0.97 -1.96
N LEU A 38 27.59 -0.63 -0.78
CA LEU A 38 27.00 0.69 -0.53
C LEU A 38 28.04 1.81 -0.70
N LYS A 39 29.28 1.61 -0.24
CA LYS A 39 30.39 2.55 -0.48
C LYS A 39 30.70 2.70 -1.97
N PHE A 40 30.75 1.59 -2.71
CA PHE A 40 31.00 1.61 -4.14
C PHE A 40 29.92 2.44 -4.87
N LEU A 41 28.64 2.16 -4.58
CA LEU A 41 27.51 2.87 -5.18
C LEU A 41 27.45 4.35 -4.76
N ALA A 42 27.78 4.67 -3.51
CA ALA A 42 27.88 6.03 -3.02
C ALA A 42 28.94 6.82 -3.80
N ASN A 43 30.12 6.23 -4.00
CA ASN A 43 31.23 6.89 -4.74
C ASN A 43 30.87 7.15 -6.21
N LEU A 44 30.17 6.24 -6.88
CA LEU A 44 29.70 6.43 -8.25
C LEU A 44 28.76 7.62 -8.41
N ARG A 45 28.09 8.01 -7.33
CA ARG A 45 27.06 9.04 -7.32
C ARG A 45 27.46 10.32 -6.60
N GLY A 46 28.77 10.53 -6.33
CA GLY A 46 29.30 11.75 -5.71
C GLY A 46 29.25 11.78 -4.18
N GLY A 47 29.11 10.63 -3.55
CA GLY A 47 29.07 10.49 -2.09
C GLY A 47 27.67 10.50 -1.49
N VAL A 48 27.59 10.13 -0.22
CA VAL A 48 26.37 10.13 0.61
C VAL A 48 26.74 10.48 2.05
N ASP A 49 25.78 10.90 2.84
CA ASP A 49 25.91 10.96 4.30
C ASP A 49 26.01 9.54 4.88
N TRP A 50 27.22 9.14 5.27
CA TRP A 50 27.45 7.78 5.77
C TRP A 50 26.78 7.54 7.13
N ASN A 51 26.56 8.57 7.94
CA ASN A 51 25.84 8.45 9.20
C ASN A 51 24.38 8.04 8.93
N TYR A 52 23.77 8.58 7.89
CA TYR A 52 22.42 8.18 7.48
C TYR A 52 22.39 6.73 6.97
N VAL A 53 23.43 6.27 6.25
CA VAL A 53 23.52 4.85 5.85
C VAL A 53 23.58 3.93 7.06
N GLU A 54 24.38 4.28 8.09
CA GLU A 54 24.45 3.48 9.32
C GLU A 54 23.10 3.48 10.09
N GLN A 55 22.40 4.62 10.15
CA GLN A 55 21.06 4.71 10.73
C GLN A 55 20.07 3.79 10.00
N LEU A 56 20.06 3.79 8.66
CA LEU A 56 19.22 2.89 7.89
C LEU A 56 19.58 1.42 8.14
N ALA A 57 20.89 1.11 8.25
CA ALA A 57 21.36 -0.24 8.54
C ALA A 57 20.91 -0.72 9.92
N GLU A 58 20.95 0.15 10.92
CA GLU A 58 20.46 -0.14 12.28
C GLU A 58 18.94 -0.37 12.26
N ARG A 59 18.17 0.52 11.65
CA ARG A 59 16.70 0.40 11.52
C ARG A 59 16.28 -0.92 10.90
N PHE A 60 16.90 -1.30 9.79
CA PHE A 60 16.61 -2.58 9.12
C PHE A 60 17.35 -3.78 9.74
N GLN A 61 18.07 -3.59 10.86
CA GLN A 61 18.85 -4.66 11.52
C GLN A 61 19.74 -5.39 10.52
N SER A 62 20.41 -4.64 9.64
CA SER A 62 21.22 -5.18 8.56
C SER A 62 22.70 -5.21 8.91
N ASP A 63 23.28 -6.42 9.01
CA ASP A 63 24.73 -6.57 9.18
C ASP A 63 25.46 -6.33 7.85
N LEU A 64 25.94 -5.09 7.67
CA LEU A 64 26.64 -4.68 6.48
C LEU A 64 28.02 -5.33 6.29
N ASN A 65 28.58 -6.00 7.29
CA ASN A 65 29.92 -6.61 7.21
C ASN A 65 29.88 -8.04 6.65
N ARG A 66 28.69 -8.64 6.52
CA ARG A 66 28.53 -9.96 5.91
C ARG A 66 28.64 -9.89 4.38
N ARG A 67 29.23 -10.94 3.80
CA ARG A 67 29.27 -11.10 2.33
C ARG A 67 27.86 -11.36 1.79
N ILE A 68 27.50 -10.66 0.70
CA ILE A 68 26.16 -10.69 0.09
C ILE A 68 25.75 -12.12 -0.30
N ARG A 69 26.66 -12.95 -0.80
CA ARG A 69 26.40 -14.36 -1.13
C ARG A 69 25.93 -15.22 0.05
N LYS A 70 26.20 -14.79 1.29
CA LYS A 70 25.82 -15.49 2.53
C LYS A 70 24.50 -14.96 3.13
N LEU A 71 23.90 -13.97 2.52
CA LEU A 71 22.67 -13.35 2.99
C LEU A 71 21.45 -14.11 2.47
N SER A 72 20.40 -14.20 3.30
CA SER A 72 19.07 -14.63 2.87
C SER A 72 18.46 -13.60 1.90
N ARG A 73 17.40 -13.99 1.19
CA ARG A 73 16.66 -13.07 0.31
C ARG A 73 16.21 -11.81 1.06
N GLY A 74 15.62 -11.94 2.24
CA GLY A 74 15.19 -10.79 3.05
C GLY A 74 16.34 -9.89 3.49
N ASN A 75 17.53 -10.44 3.81
CA ASN A 75 18.68 -9.60 4.13
C ASN A 75 19.27 -8.90 2.90
N LYS A 76 19.18 -9.49 1.71
CA LYS A 76 19.52 -8.81 0.45
C LYS A 76 18.53 -7.68 0.18
N GLN A 77 17.23 -7.90 0.45
CA GLN A 77 16.19 -6.89 0.34
C GLN A 77 16.48 -5.66 1.22
N LYS A 78 16.88 -5.89 2.48
CA LYS A 78 17.26 -4.82 3.41
C LYS A 78 18.40 -3.95 2.85
N ILE A 79 19.43 -4.57 2.25
CA ILE A 79 20.52 -3.82 1.59
C ILE A 79 20.02 -3.03 0.39
N GLY A 80 19.10 -3.60 -0.40
CA GLY A 80 18.47 -2.90 -1.53
C GLY A 80 17.67 -1.67 -1.07
N LEU A 81 16.92 -1.80 0.02
CA LEU A 81 16.21 -0.67 0.64
C LEU A 81 17.19 0.41 1.10
N ILE A 82 18.25 0.06 1.84
CA ILE A 82 19.27 1.02 2.26
C ILE A 82 19.85 1.75 1.05
N GLN A 83 20.15 1.02 -0.03
CA GLN A 83 20.63 1.60 -1.28
C GLN A 83 19.66 2.63 -1.88
N ALA A 84 18.35 2.30 -1.91
CA ALA A 84 17.33 3.16 -2.50
C ALA A 84 17.10 4.46 -1.70
N PHE A 85 17.26 4.40 -0.36
CA PHE A 85 17.02 5.56 0.50
C PHE A 85 18.26 6.39 0.81
N MET A 86 19.48 5.81 0.73
CA MET A 86 20.72 6.43 1.25
C MET A 86 21.06 7.79 0.66
N LYS A 87 20.61 8.10 -0.56
CA LYS A 87 20.87 9.38 -1.25
C LYS A 87 19.80 10.45 -1.01
N ARG A 88 18.73 10.11 -0.32
CA ARG A 88 17.57 10.99 -0.18
C ARG A 88 17.07 11.53 -1.52
N PRO A 89 16.80 10.67 -2.53
CA PRO A 89 16.36 11.12 -3.86
C PRO A 89 15.00 11.80 -3.80
N GLU A 90 14.68 12.61 -4.81
CA GLU A 90 13.37 13.27 -4.93
C GLU A 90 12.26 12.30 -5.28
N LEU A 91 12.59 11.25 -6.04
CA LEU A 91 11.67 10.16 -6.38
C LEU A 91 12.35 8.82 -6.13
N ILE A 92 11.66 7.92 -5.43
CA ILE A 92 12.05 6.52 -5.29
C ILE A 92 11.03 5.66 -6.02
N ILE A 93 11.49 4.79 -6.90
CA ILE A 93 10.65 3.79 -7.57
C ILE A 93 11.01 2.43 -6.98
N MET A 94 10.03 1.69 -6.49
CA MET A 94 10.25 0.40 -5.84
C MET A 94 9.28 -0.65 -6.38
N ASP A 95 9.83 -1.81 -6.73
CA ASP A 95 9.08 -2.96 -7.16
C ASP A 95 9.09 -4.01 -6.03
N GLU A 96 7.91 -4.33 -5.49
CA GLU A 96 7.72 -5.28 -4.38
C GLU A 96 8.69 -5.05 -3.19
N PRO A 97 8.73 -3.84 -2.59
CA PRO A 97 9.79 -3.47 -1.64
C PRO A 97 9.82 -4.31 -0.36
N THR A 98 8.70 -4.88 0.04
CA THR A 98 8.57 -5.67 1.28
C THR A 98 8.77 -7.17 1.07
N ALA A 99 9.01 -7.60 -0.17
CA ALA A 99 9.17 -9.00 -0.50
C ALA A 99 10.29 -9.68 0.33
N GLY A 100 9.92 -10.68 1.13
CA GLY A 100 10.85 -11.43 1.98
C GLY A 100 11.30 -10.71 3.27
N LEU A 101 10.70 -9.57 3.60
CA LEU A 101 10.85 -8.95 4.91
C LEU A 101 9.95 -9.64 5.95
N ASP A 102 10.43 -9.74 7.17
CA ASP A 102 9.59 -10.12 8.29
C ASP A 102 8.64 -8.98 8.70
N PRO A 103 7.55 -9.26 9.43
CA PRO A 103 6.54 -8.23 9.77
C PRO A 103 7.11 -7.01 10.51
N LEU A 104 8.14 -7.19 11.34
CA LEU A 104 8.77 -6.08 12.07
C LEU A 104 9.50 -5.14 11.11
N MET A 105 10.21 -5.70 10.14
CA MET A 105 10.92 -4.92 9.12
C MET A 105 9.98 -4.27 8.11
N GLN A 106 8.80 -4.86 7.86
CA GLN A 106 7.75 -4.21 7.09
C GLN A 106 7.24 -2.95 7.80
N GLN A 107 7.02 -3.00 9.11
CA GLN A 107 6.61 -1.82 9.90
C GLN A 107 7.69 -0.72 9.88
N GLU A 108 8.97 -1.08 9.98
CA GLU A 108 10.07 -0.12 9.84
C GLU A 108 10.11 0.52 8.43
N PHE A 109 9.84 -0.27 7.40
CA PHE A 109 9.73 0.25 6.04
C PHE A 109 8.56 1.24 5.92
N TYR A 110 7.39 0.94 6.47
CA TYR A 110 6.23 1.82 6.45
C TYR A 110 6.50 3.13 7.19
N ALA A 111 7.14 3.06 8.34
CA ALA A 111 7.55 4.24 9.10
C ALA A 111 8.51 5.12 8.27
N LEU A 112 9.51 4.52 7.62
CA LEU A 112 10.45 5.23 6.75
C LEU A 112 9.75 5.88 5.54
N VAL A 113 8.78 5.19 4.92
CA VAL A 113 7.94 5.76 3.85
C VAL A 113 7.21 7.01 4.34
N GLY A 114 6.60 6.95 5.53
CA GLY A 114 5.91 8.09 6.14
C GLY A 114 6.83 9.29 6.37
N GLU A 115 8.04 9.06 6.87
CA GLU A 115 9.06 10.11 7.06
C GLU A 115 9.46 10.77 5.74
N VAL A 116 9.72 9.96 4.71
CA VAL A 116 10.11 10.43 3.37
C VAL A 116 9.00 11.25 2.72
N LYS A 117 7.74 10.83 2.89
CA LYS A 117 6.57 11.59 2.44
C LYS A 117 6.45 12.93 3.17
N ALA A 118 6.66 12.94 4.48
CA ALA A 118 6.65 14.16 5.30
C ALA A 118 7.75 15.16 4.90
N GLU A 119 8.88 14.69 4.35
CA GLU A 119 9.93 15.52 3.75
C GLU A 119 9.55 16.07 2.36
N GLY A 120 8.36 15.75 1.82
CA GLY A 120 7.88 16.19 0.51
C GLY A 120 8.48 15.42 -0.67
N ARG A 121 9.08 14.26 -0.43
CA ARG A 121 9.63 13.40 -1.48
C ARG A 121 8.57 12.42 -1.99
N THR A 122 8.70 11.99 -3.23
CA THR A 122 7.76 11.08 -3.88
C THR A 122 8.27 9.64 -3.85
N ILE A 123 7.36 8.72 -3.54
CA ILE A 123 7.62 7.28 -3.61
C ILE A 123 6.60 6.66 -4.56
N PHE A 124 7.06 5.89 -5.54
CA PHE A 124 6.25 5.11 -6.44
C PHE A 124 6.51 3.63 -6.18
N ILE A 125 5.46 2.87 -5.83
CA ILE A 125 5.58 1.47 -5.44
C ILE A 125 4.68 0.62 -6.33
N SER A 126 5.19 -0.51 -6.82
CA SER A 126 4.36 -1.62 -7.26
C SER A 126 4.25 -2.63 -6.12
N SER A 127 3.06 -3.13 -5.88
CA SER A 127 2.79 -4.20 -4.91
C SER A 127 1.55 -4.99 -5.33
N HIS A 128 1.55 -6.28 -5.03
CA HIS A 128 0.37 -7.14 -5.13
C HIS A 128 -0.32 -7.33 -3.77
N ILE A 129 0.21 -6.71 -2.71
CA ILE A 129 -0.31 -6.79 -1.34
C ILE A 129 -1.20 -5.58 -1.10
N VAL A 130 -2.49 -5.74 -1.33
CA VAL A 130 -3.47 -4.64 -1.24
C VAL A 130 -3.48 -3.93 0.13
N PRO A 131 -3.43 -4.66 1.28
CA PRO A 131 -3.31 -4.01 2.60
C PRO A 131 -2.07 -3.13 2.76
N GLU A 132 -0.96 -3.46 2.13
CA GLU A 132 0.24 -2.62 2.13
C GLU A 132 -0.02 -1.31 1.40
N VAL A 133 -0.57 -1.39 0.17
CA VAL A 133 -0.93 -0.21 -0.64
C VAL A 133 -1.88 0.70 0.13
N GLU A 134 -2.89 0.13 0.76
CA GLU A 134 -3.86 0.85 1.58
C GLU A 134 -3.21 1.60 2.76
N HIS A 135 -2.18 1.01 3.35
CA HIS A 135 -1.52 1.56 4.53
C HIS A 135 -0.56 2.71 4.22
N ILE A 136 0.17 2.64 3.09
CA ILE A 136 1.29 3.56 2.83
C ILE A 136 1.07 4.51 1.65
N CYS A 137 0.13 4.22 0.74
CA CYS A 137 -0.09 5.02 -0.46
C CYS A 137 -1.18 6.07 -0.28
N ASP A 138 -1.01 7.25 -0.87
CA ASP A 138 -2.05 8.28 -0.95
C ASP A 138 -2.95 8.05 -2.17
N ARG A 139 -2.34 7.57 -3.26
CA ARG A 139 -3.00 7.29 -4.54
C ARG A 139 -2.62 5.92 -5.06
N VAL A 140 -3.54 5.28 -5.75
CA VAL A 140 -3.32 3.97 -6.37
C VAL A 140 -3.76 3.98 -7.82
N GLY A 141 -2.95 3.34 -8.68
CA GLY A 141 -3.31 2.99 -10.05
C GLY A 141 -3.61 1.51 -10.14
N ILE A 142 -4.78 1.14 -10.63
CA ILE A 142 -5.17 -0.24 -10.86
C ILE A 142 -4.91 -0.59 -12.32
N ILE A 143 -4.11 -1.64 -12.56
CA ILE A 143 -3.81 -2.15 -13.89
C ILE A 143 -4.54 -3.48 -14.08
N ARG A 144 -5.28 -3.61 -15.18
CA ARG A 144 -5.97 -4.83 -15.58
C ARG A 144 -5.67 -5.14 -17.05
N GLU A 145 -5.30 -6.37 -17.36
CA GLU A 145 -5.03 -6.82 -18.74
C GLU A 145 -4.02 -5.94 -19.50
N GLY A 146 -3.06 -5.33 -18.76
CA GLY A 146 -2.04 -4.46 -19.32
C GLY A 146 -2.49 -3.01 -19.55
N GLU A 147 -3.71 -2.65 -19.20
CA GLU A 147 -4.26 -1.31 -19.31
C GLU A 147 -4.48 -0.69 -17.93
N LEU A 148 -4.33 0.62 -17.83
CA LEU A 148 -4.59 1.38 -16.62
C LEU A 148 -6.11 1.59 -16.47
N ALA A 149 -6.74 0.85 -15.56
CA ALA A 149 -8.19 0.91 -15.34
C ALA A 149 -8.60 2.21 -14.62
N THR A 150 -7.86 2.62 -13.59
CA THR A 150 -8.11 3.86 -12.85
C THR A 150 -6.88 4.35 -12.11
N VAL A 151 -6.86 5.64 -11.78
CA VAL A 151 -5.90 6.27 -10.84
C VAL A 151 -6.69 7.15 -9.89
N GLU A 152 -6.78 6.75 -8.64
CA GLU A 152 -7.60 7.43 -7.64
C GLU A 152 -6.87 7.60 -6.32
N ASP A 153 -7.37 8.50 -5.49
CA ASP A 153 -7.00 8.62 -4.08
C ASP A 153 -7.52 7.39 -3.30
N VAL A 154 -6.67 6.83 -2.44
CA VAL A 154 -7.03 5.64 -1.64
C VAL A 154 -8.26 5.90 -0.77
N HIS A 155 -8.38 7.11 -0.18
CA HIS A 155 -9.55 7.46 0.63
C HIS A 155 -10.82 7.52 -0.21
N VAL A 156 -10.75 8.10 -1.42
CA VAL A 156 -11.91 8.18 -2.34
C VAL A 156 -12.37 6.79 -2.75
N LEU A 157 -11.44 5.87 -3.00
CA LEU A 157 -11.79 4.48 -3.30
C LEU A 157 -12.46 3.80 -2.10
N LYS A 158 -11.96 4.03 -0.89
CA LYS A 158 -12.56 3.49 0.34
C LYS A 158 -13.94 4.07 0.62
N ASP A 159 -14.15 5.37 0.40
CA ASP A 159 -15.45 6.01 0.59
C ASP A 159 -16.52 5.51 -0.39
N ARG A 160 -16.10 5.05 -1.57
CA ARG A 160 -16.99 4.40 -2.56
C ARG A 160 -17.20 2.91 -2.27
N ALA A 161 -16.45 2.35 -1.37
CA ALA A 161 -16.48 0.94 -1.06
C ALA A 161 -17.72 0.57 -0.22
N LEU A 162 -18.11 -0.68 -0.34
CA LEU A 162 -19.31 -1.23 0.30
C LEU A 162 -19.04 -1.47 1.80
N HIS A 163 -19.82 -0.85 2.68
CA HIS A 163 -19.79 -1.19 4.11
C HIS A 163 -20.61 -2.44 4.36
N GLN A 164 -20.00 -3.49 4.87
CA GLN A 164 -20.72 -4.66 5.36
C GLN A 164 -21.10 -4.41 6.82
N LEU A 165 -22.40 -4.39 7.09
CA LEU A 165 -22.96 -4.21 8.43
C LEU A 165 -23.65 -5.49 8.90
N GLU A 166 -23.32 -5.92 10.10
CA GLU A 166 -24.01 -6.99 10.82
C GLU A 166 -24.67 -6.38 12.06
N PHE A 167 -25.98 -6.46 12.12
CA PHE A 167 -26.76 -6.11 13.30
C PHE A 167 -27.29 -7.37 13.96
N ARG A 168 -27.13 -7.48 15.28
CA ARG A 168 -27.81 -8.48 16.09
C ARG A 168 -28.88 -7.78 16.93
N PHE A 169 -30.12 -8.22 16.75
CA PHE A 169 -31.27 -7.70 17.47
C PHE A 169 -31.70 -8.65 18.60
N ALA A 170 -32.44 -8.16 19.59
CA ALA A 170 -33.02 -8.99 20.64
C ALA A 170 -34.13 -9.93 20.09
N GLN A 171 -34.76 -9.51 19.00
CA GLN A 171 -35.82 -10.27 18.31
C GLN A 171 -35.62 -10.20 16.80
N SER A 172 -36.25 -11.13 16.06
CA SER A 172 -36.23 -11.10 14.60
C SER A 172 -36.87 -9.82 14.07
N VAL A 173 -36.28 -9.23 13.03
CA VAL A 173 -36.72 -7.98 12.39
C VAL A 173 -37.19 -8.26 10.95
N PRO A 174 -38.18 -7.53 10.43
CA PRO A 174 -38.62 -7.68 9.04
C PRO A 174 -37.57 -7.13 8.06
N PRO A 175 -37.08 -7.95 7.12
CA PRO A 175 -36.03 -7.51 6.17
C PRO A 175 -36.50 -6.38 5.26
N GLU A 176 -37.79 -6.26 4.98
CA GLU A 176 -38.34 -5.26 4.07
C GLU A 176 -38.14 -3.81 4.56
N VAL A 177 -38.07 -3.62 5.88
CA VAL A 177 -37.77 -2.29 6.49
C VAL A 177 -36.41 -1.79 6.09
N PHE A 178 -35.46 -2.68 5.89
CA PHE A 178 -34.07 -2.37 5.63
C PHE A 178 -33.72 -2.43 4.14
N ALA A 179 -34.36 -3.35 3.40
CA ALA A 179 -34.06 -3.57 1.98
C ALA A 179 -34.40 -2.38 1.08
N ASN A 180 -35.32 -1.50 1.51
CA ASN A 180 -35.76 -0.33 0.74
C ASN A 180 -35.03 0.97 1.12
N LEU A 181 -34.01 0.89 2.01
CA LEU A 181 -33.27 2.08 2.42
C LEU A 181 -32.29 2.54 1.32
N PRO A 182 -32.05 3.85 1.20
CA PRO A 182 -31.07 4.37 0.24
C PRO A 182 -29.67 3.79 0.47
N GLY A 183 -29.06 3.28 -0.59
CA GLY A 183 -27.72 2.73 -0.56
C GLY A 183 -27.59 1.34 0.08
N VAL A 184 -28.66 0.74 0.61
CA VAL A 184 -28.64 -0.60 1.19
C VAL A 184 -28.86 -1.65 0.11
N ARG A 185 -28.04 -2.73 0.14
CA ARG A 185 -28.11 -3.89 -0.77
C ARG A 185 -27.92 -5.18 0.03
N ASP A 186 -28.27 -6.30 -0.58
CA ASP A 186 -27.96 -7.66 -0.09
C ASP A 186 -28.41 -7.89 1.36
N VAL A 187 -29.63 -7.43 1.70
CA VAL A 187 -30.18 -7.62 3.05
C VAL A 187 -30.56 -9.07 3.26
N VAL A 188 -29.89 -9.72 4.21
CA VAL A 188 -30.15 -11.09 4.63
C VAL A 188 -30.42 -11.10 6.14
N VAL A 189 -31.56 -11.68 6.54
CA VAL A 189 -31.92 -11.86 7.96
C VAL A 189 -31.92 -13.35 8.30
N GLU A 190 -31.04 -13.74 9.22
CA GLU A 190 -30.95 -15.10 9.75
C GLU A 190 -31.22 -15.08 11.26
N GLY A 191 -32.44 -15.48 11.63
CA GLY A 191 -32.91 -15.44 13.02
C GLY A 191 -32.98 -14.01 13.55
N THR A 192 -32.08 -13.62 14.44
CA THR A 192 -31.96 -12.27 15.01
C THR A 192 -30.81 -11.45 14.42
N THR A 193 -30.05 -12.03 13.47
CA THR A 193 -28.92 -11.36 12.83
C THR A 193 -29.32 -10.86 11.45
N LEU A 194 -29.06 -9.57 11.18
CA LEU A 194 -29.23 -8.94 9.89
C LEU A 194 -27.85 -8.60 9.33
N ASN A 195 -27.57 -9.09 8.14
CA ASN A 195 -26.41 -8.73 7.34
C ASN A 195 -26.86 -7.89 6.16
N CYS A 196 -26.15 -6.82 5.87
CA CYS A 196 -26.40 -6.00 4.69
C CYS A 196 -25.12 -5.31 4.19
N THR A 197 -25.18 -4.89 2.93
CA THR A 197 -24.17 -4.08 2.29
C THR A 197 -24.70 -2.66 2.13
N VAL A 198 -23.93 -1.64 2.51
CA VAL A 198 -24.30 -0.24 2.38
C VAL A 198 -23.29 0.50 1.51
N VAL A 199 -23.78 1.19 0.49
CA VAL A 199 -22.99 2.07 -0.37
C VAL A 199 -23.06 3.48 0.19
N GLY A 200 -21.92 4.09 0.53
CA GLY A 200 -21.86 5.43 1.10
C GLY A 200 -22.23 5.47 2.59
N SER A 201 -22.97 6.49 3.02
CA SER A 201 -23.27 6.68 4.45
C SER A 201 -24.18 5.62 5.04
N PRO A 202 -23.82 4.98 6.16
CA PRO A 202 -24.67 4.01 6.87
C PRO A 202 -25.80 4.67 7.71
N ASP A 203 -25.93 6.00 7.68
CA ASP A 203 -26.84 6.76 8.56
C ASP A 203 -28.29 6.28 8.49
N ALA A 204 -28.82 6.06 7.27
CA ALA A 204 -30.19 5.58 7.08
C ALA A 204 -30.38 4.19 7.71
N MET A 205 -29.41 3.30 7.57
CA MET A 205 -29.43 1.96 8.14
C MET A 205 -29.37 1.99 9.66
N VAL A 206 -28.48 2.80 10.23
CA VAL A 206 -28.35 2.97 11.69
C VAL A 206 -29.64 3.54 12.30
N LYS A 207 -30.25 4.55 11.66
CA LYS A 207 -31.52 5.14 12.11
C LYS A 207 -32.68 4.15 12.06
N ALA A 208 -32.76 3.32 11.02
CA ALA A 208 -33.77 2.29 10.93
C ALA A 208 -33.58 1.21 12.01
N ALA A 209 -32.34 0.77 12.23
CA ALA A 209 -32.00 -0.21 13.26
C ALA A 209 -32.32 0.31 14.68
N ALA A 210 -32.16 1.63 14.93
CA ALA A 210 -32.46 2.24 16.23
C ALA A 210 -33.94 2.15 16.67
N ASN A 211 -34.85 1.77 15.76
CA ASN A 211 -36.26 1.48 16.13
C ASN A 211 -36.44 0.09 16.75
N TYR A 212 -35.42 -0.71 16.79
CA TYR A 212 -35.39 -2.05 17.35
C TYR A 212 -34.32 -2.16 18.44
N GLU A 213 -34.49 -3.14 19.33
CA GLU A 213 -33.48 -3.38 20.37
C GLU A 213 -32.22 -4.03 19.75
N VAL A 214 -31.15 -3.25 19.54
CA VAL A 214 -29.87 -3.70 19.00
C VAL A 214 -29.04 -4.27 20.14
N VAL A 215 -28.65 -5.54 20.05
CA VAL A 215 -27.80 -6.26 21.01
C VAL A 215 -26.31 -6.20 20.58
N GLY A 216 -26.06 -6.06 19.29
CA GLY A 216 -24.70 -5.96 18.75
C GLY A 216 -24.69 -5.32 17.37
N LEU A 217 -23.62 -4.59 17.10
CA LEU A 217 -23.32 -4.01 15.79
C LEU A 217 -21.86 -4.28 15.46
N SER A 218 -21.65 -4.89 14.30
CA SER A 218 -20.32 -5.02 13.69
C SER A 218 -20.36 -4.31 12.36
N SER A 219 -19.36 -3.48 12.12
CA SER A 219 -19.14 -2.84 10.82
C SER A 219 -17.79 -3.29 10.31
N ARG A 220 -17.79 -3.87 9.12
CA ARG A 220 -16.58 -4.12 8.35
C ARG A 220 -16.53 -3.06 7.26
N GLU A 221 -15.60 -2.13 7.41
CA GLU A 221 -15.27 -1.22 6.30
C GLU A 221 -14.77 -2.06 5.13
N ALA A 222 -15.21 -1.72 3.94
CA ALA A 222 -14.67 -2.35 2.75
C ALA A 222 -13.18 -2.06 2.66
N SER A 223 -12.43 -3.10 2.45
CA SER A 223 -11.00 -2.99 2.18
C SER A 223 -10.77 -2.55 0.74
N LEU A 224 -9.61 -1.97 0.48
CA LEU A 224 -9.18 -1.71 -0.90
C LEU A 224 -9.15 -3.02 -1.73
N GLU A 225 -9.03 -4.18 -1.06
CA GLU A 225 -9.11 -5.51 -1.68
C GLU A 225 -10.51 -5.80 -2.24
N ASP A 226 -11.58 -5.44 -1.52
CA ASP A 226 -12.95 -5.58 -1.99
C ASP A 226 -13.20 -4.69 -3.22
N VAL A 227 -12.66 -3.47 -3.21
CA VAL A 227 -12.69 -2.55 -4.37
C VAL A 227 -11.93 -3.16 -5.55
N PHE A 228 -10.73 -3.70 -5.30
CA PHE A 228 -9.91 -4.31 -6.33
C PHE A 228 -10.61 -5.50 -6.99
N LEU A 229 -11.24 -6.38 -6.20
CA LEU A 229 -12.03 -7.51 -6.69
C LEU A 229 -13.21 -7.05 -7.56
N ALA A 230 -13.92 -5.99 -7.17
CA ALA A 230 -15.01 -5.43 -7.97
C ALA A 230 -14.54 -4.94 -9.36
N PHE A 231 -13.33 -4.38 -9.46
CA PHE A 231 -12.73 -4.03 -10.75
C PHE A 231 -12.37 -5.27 -11.59
N TYR A 232 -12.07 -6.40 -10.96
CA TYR A 232 -11.76 -7.66 -11.67
C TYR A 232 -13.02 -8.38 -12.15
N ASP A 233 -14.10 -8.38 -11.38
CA ASP A 233 -15.36 -9.05 -11.72
C ASP A 233 -16.20 -8.30 -12.77
N GLY A 234 -15.78 -7.11 -13.19
CA GLY A 234 -16.46 -6.32 -14.22
C GLY A 234 -17.60 -5.45 -13.71
N ASP A 235 -17.87 -5.47 -12.41
CA ASP A 235 -18.77 -4.55 -11.71
C ASP A 235 -18.02 -3.24 -11.40
N SER A 236 -17.74 -2.46 -12.45
CA SER A 236 -17.15 -1.14 -12.26
C SER A 236 -18.08 -0.28 -11.39
N PRO A 237 -17.61 0.30 -10.27
CA PRO A 237 -18.43 1.18 -9.42
C PRO A 237 -18.82 2.50 -10.11
N ASN A 238 -18.53 2.66 -11.40
CA ASN A 238 -18.83 3.83 -12.23
C ASN A 238 -20.09 3.66 -13.11
N ALA A 239 -20.93 2.64 -12.91
CA ALA A 239 -22.19 2.48 -13.66
C ALA A 239 -23.38 2.98 -12.84
N ALA A 240 -23.35 4.25 -12.43
CA ALA A 240 -24.54 5.02 -12.02
C ALA A 240 -24.23 6.52 -12.10
#